data_50def4ba33de78654c02c871f8fc5a10
#
_entry.id   50def4ba33de78654c02c871f8fc5a10
#
_cell.length_a   1.000
_cell.length_b   1.000
_cell.length_c   1.000
_cell.angle_alpha   90.00
_cell.angle_beta   90.00
_cell.angle_gamma   90.00
#
_symmetry.space_group_name_H-M   'P 1'
#
loop_
_entity.id
_entity.type
_entity.pdbx_description
1 polymer ?
#
loop_
_entity_poly.entity_id
_entity_poly.type
_entity_poly.pdbx_seq_one_letter_code
_entity_poly.pdbx_strand_id
1 'polypeptide(L)'
;MTSLNPQTTPRHQLRAEKARRNKEAALNAFIAKKAEIDVGLARLQALSDDHFNCHPDEIDWGDVGTLEHYAGLLRRITDSAFGEGEHAE
;
A
#
# COMPACT_ATOMS: atom_id res chain seq x y z
N MET A 1 24.04 36.78 33.27
CA MET A 1 23.06 35.77 33.07
C MET A 1 22.41 35.88 31.70
N THR A 2 22.37 34.84 31.04
CA THR A 2 21.76 34.84 29.72
C THR A 2 20.44 34.12 29.76
N SER A 3 19.42 34.85 29.52
CA SER A 3 18.14 34.19 29.34
C SER A 3 18.10 33.58 27.95
N LEU A 4 17.69 32.35 27.89
CA LEU A 4 17.53 31.67 26.62
C LEU A 4 16.31 32.25 25.92
N ASN A 5 16.55 32.78 24.76
CA ASN A 5 15.44 33.20 23.91
C ASN A 5 14.73 31.94 23.39
N PRO A 6 13.42 31.77 23.65
CA PRO A 6 12.70 30.60 23.17
C PRO A 6 12.75 30.43 21.67
N GLN A 7 13.04 31.50 20.92
CA GLN A 7 13.15 31.45 19.48
C GLN A 7 14.53 31.02 18.98
N THR A 8 15.50 30.91 19.91
CA THR A 8 16.86 30.54 19.55
C THR A 8 17.09 29.06 19.83
N THR A 9 16.54 28.21 18.97
CA THR A 9 16.74 26.79 19.08
C THR A 9 17.96 26.40 18.28
N PRO A 10 18.89 25.61 18.84
CA PRO A 10 20.05 25.16 18.06
C PRO A 10 19.64 24.39 16.81
N ARG A 11 20.43 24.57 15.76
CA ARG A 11 20.13 23.93 14.46
C ARG A 11 20.00 22.42 14.55
N HIS A 12 20.84 21.78 15.36
CA HIS A 12 20.80 20.33 15.49
C HIS A 12 19.49 19.85 16.14
N GLN A 13 18.93 20.63 17.07
CA GLN A 13 17.65 20.30 17.66
C GLN A 13 16.51 20.50 16.67
N LEU A 14 16.57 21.55 15.86
CA LEU A 14 15.57 21.79 14.81
C LEU A 14 15.60 20.68 13.78
N ARG A 15 16.78 20.21 13.39
CA ARG A 15 16.90 19.09 12.44
C ARG A 15 16.36 17.81 13.04
N ALA A 16 16.65 17.56 14.33
CA ALA A 16 16.18 16.35 15.00
C ALA A 16 14.65 16.36 15.12
N GLU A 17 14.06 17.51 15.45
CA GLU A 17 12.61 17.63 15.54
C GLU A 17 11.95 17.45 14.17
N LYS A 18 12.53 18.05 13.13
CA LYS A 18 12.02 17.90 11.77
C LYS A 18 12.11 16.46 11.31
N ALA A 19 13.24 15.79 11.57
CA ALA A 19 13.43 14.40 11.22
C ALA A 19 12.43 13.50 11.93
N ARG A 20 12.16 13.76 13.21
CA ARG A 20 11.19 13.00 13.99
C ARG A 20 9.78 13.19 13.43
N ARG A 21 9.40 14.43 13.12
CA ARG A 21 8.07 14.69 12.53
C ARG A 21 7.94 14.03 11.17
N ASN A 22 9.00 14.03 10.38
CA ASN A 22 8.99 13.33 9.08
C ASN A 22 8.79 11.83 9.26
N LYS A 23 9.43 11.22 10.26
CA LYS A 23 9.26 9.80 10.55
C LYS A 23 7.85 9.49 11.01
N GLU A 24 7.28 10.34 11.86
CA GLU A 24 5.90 10.18 12.32
C GLU A 24 4.91 10.30 11.17
N ALA A 25 5.12 11.28 10.30
CA ALA A 25 4.28 11.48 9.12
C ALA A 25 4.39 10.28 8.17
N ALA A 26 5.60 9.77 7.96
CA ALA A 26 5.81 8.60 7.11
C ALA A 26 5.15 7.36 7.70
N LEU A 27 5.25 7.17 9.02
CA LEU A 27 4.60 6.04 9.68
C LEU A 27 3.09 6.12 9.54
N ASN A 28 2.52 7.29 9.77
CA ASN A 28 1.08 7.50 9.65
C ASN A 28 0.60 7.26 8.21
N ALA A 29 1.36 7.72 7.23
CA ALA A 29 1.05 7.49 5.81
C ALA A 29 1.13 5.99 5.47
N PHE A 30 2.14 5.30 5.99
CA PHE A 30 2.29 3.85 5.79
C PHE A 30 1.09 3.10 6.36
N ILE A 31 0.69 3.42 7.58
CA ILE A 31 -0.46 2.78 8.23
C ILE A 31 -1.74 3.02 7.42
N ALA A 32 -1.94 4.24 6.93
CA ALA A 32 -3.11 4.56 6.13
C ALA A 32 -3.13 3.78 4.81
N LYS A 33 -1.98 3.68 4.13
CA LYS A 33 -1.88 2.92 2.89
C LYS A 33 -2.04 1.43 3.11
N LYS A 34 -1.47 0.90 4.18
CA LYS A 34 -1.67 -0.50 4.54
C LYS A 34 -3.15 -0.79 4.77
N ALA A 35 -3.86 0.11 5.46
CA ALA A 35 -5.29 -0.06 5.68
C ALA A 35 -6.07 -0.08 4.37
N GLU A 36 -5.73 0.77 3.41
CA GLU A 36 -6.36 0.75 2.08
C GLU A 36 -6.12 -0.59 1.38
N ILE A 37 -4.91 -1.12 1.47
CA ILE A 37 -4.57 -2.42 0.87
C ILE A 37 -5.36 -3.53 1.55
N ASP A 38 -5.43 -3.52 2.86
CA ASP A 38 -6.17 -4.53 3.63
C ASP A 38 -7.65 -4.55 3.24
N VAL A 39 -8.26 -3.37 3.08
CA VAL A 39 -9.65 -3.27 2.63
C VAL A 39 -9.80 -3.82 1.22
N GLY A 40 -8.90 -3.46 0.31
CA GLY A 40 -8.92 -3.96 -1.06
C GLY A 40 -8.78 -5.46 -1.13
N LEU A 41 -7.85 -6.03 -0.36
CA LEU A 41 -7.66 -7.47 -0.30
C LEU A 41 -8.90 -8.20 0.22
N ALA A 42 -9.52 -7.66 1.28
CA ALA A 42 -10.74 -8.26 1.85
C ALA A 42 -11.89 -8.24 0.84
N ARG A 43 -12.04 -7.13 0.11
CA ARG A 43 -13.08 -7.01 -0.92
C ARG A 43 -12.85 -7.97 -2.07
N LEU A 44 -11.59 -8.08 -2.53
CA LEU A 44 -11.25 -9.03 -3.59
C LEU A 44 -11.45 -10.47 -3.15
N GLN A 45 -11.09 -10.78 -1.91
CA GLN A 45 -11.29 -12.12 -1.36
C GLN A 45 -12.78 -12.47 -1.34
N ALA A 46 -13.62 -11.54 -0.87
CA ALA A 46 -15.07 -11.76 -0.83
C ALA A 46 -15.63 -11.97 -2.24
N LEU A 47 -15.18 -11.17 -3.21
CA LEU A 47 -15.61 -11.32 -4.59
C LEU A 47 -15.17 -12.65 -5.18
N SER A 48 -13.94 -13.07 -4.90
CA SER A 48 -13.42 -14.37 -5.35
C SER A 48 -14.20 -15.52 -4.72
N ASP A 49 -14.53 -15.41 -3.44
CA ASP A 49 -15.32 -16.44 -2.74
C ASP A 49 -16.71 -16.62 -3.37
N ASP A 50 -17.25 -15.55 -3.95
CA ASP A 50 -18.51 -15.58 -4.70
C ASP A 50 -18.32 -15.85 -6.19
N HIS A 51 -17.16 -16.39 -6.57
CA HIS A 51 -16.83 -16.72 -7.96
C HIS A 51 -16.94 -15.52 -8.90
N PHE A 52 -16.57 -14.33 -8.40
CA PHE A 52 -16.64 -13.06 -9.15
C PHE A 52 -18.04 -12.78 -9.67
N ASN A 53 -19.06 -13.22 -8.94
CA ASN A 53 -20.49 -13.09 -9.30
C ASN A 53 -20.84 -13.74 -10.63
N CYS A 54 -20.03 -14.69 -11.09
CA CYS A 54 -20.29 -15.44 -12.31
C CYS A 54 -20.97 -16.76 -11.97
N HIS A 55 -22.11 -17.03 -12.62
CA HIS A 55 -22.76 -18.30 -12.45
C HIS A 55 -22.00 -19.36 -13.26
N PRO A 56 -21.66 -20.52 -12.68
CA PRO A 56 -20.84 -21.52 -13.39
C PRO A 56 -21.37 -21.94 -14.74
N ASP A 57 -22.70 -22.00 -14.90
CA ASP A 57 -23.33 -22.43 -16.15
C ASP A 57 -23.34 -21.33 -17.22
N GLU A 58 -22.99 -20.09 -16.86
CA GLU A 58 -23.04 -18.93 -17.74
C GLU A 58 -21.67 -18.34 -18.03
N ILE A 59 -20.60 -19.01 -17.58
CA ILE A 59 -19.24 -18.52 -17.80
C ILE A 59 -18.90 -18.60 -19.28
N ASP A 60 -18.38 -17.48 -19.80
CA ASP A 60 -17.92 -17.40 -21.18
C ASP A 60 -16.47 -16.88 -21.22
N TRP A 61 -15.93 -16.76 -22.44
CA TRP A 61 -14.54 -16.29 -22.62
C TRP A 61 -14.36 -14.83 -22.21
N GLY A 62 -15.44 -14.03 -22.22
CA GLY A 62 -15.38 -12.67 -21.68
C GLY A 62 -15.10 -12.66 -20.19
N ASP A 63 -15.72 -13.57 -19.45
CA ASP A 63 -15.47 -13.73 -18.02
C ASP A 63 -14.04 -14.17 -17.76
N VAL A 64 -13.55 -15.10 -18.56
CA VAL A 64 -12.14 -15.55 -18.48
C VAL A 64 -11.19 -14.39 -18.74
N GLY A 65 -11.47 -13.58 -19.76
CA GLY A 65 -10.64 -12.40 -20.06
C GLY A 65 -10.60 -11.40 -18.92
N THR A 66 -11.72 -11.18 -18.26
CA THR A 66 -11.78 -10.31 -17.09
C THR A 66 -10.89 -10.83 -15.97
N LEU A 67 -10.96 -12.13 -15.69
CA LEU A 67 -10.13 -12.75 -14.66
C LEU A 67 -8.65 -12.76 -15.02
N GLU A 68 -8.33 -12.96 -16.31
CA GLU A 68 -6.94 -12.82 -16.77
C GLU A 68 -6.39 -11.43 -16.50
N HIS A 69 -7.21 -10.41 -16.74
CA HIS A 69 -6.83 -9.04 -16.46
C HIS A 69 -6.53 -8.82 -14.97
N TYR A 70 -7.43 -9.30 -14.11
CA TYR A 70 -7.23 -9.17 -12.65
C TYR A 70 -6.01 -9.97 -12.19
N ALA A 71 -5.85 -11.18 -12.69
CA ALA A 71 -4.70 -12.01 -12.35
C ALA A 71 -3.38 -11.34 -12.76
N GLY A 72 -3.37 -10.69 -13.92
CA GLY A 72 -2.20 -9.95 -14.39
C GLY A 72 -1.85 -8.79 -13.49
N LEU A 73 -2.86 -8.04 -13.03
CA LEU A 73 -2.64 -6.93 -12.10
C LEU A 73 -2.11 -7.43 -10.75
N LEU A 74 -2.69 -8.51 -10.24
CA LEU A 74 -2.23 -9.11 -8.99
C LEU A 74 -0.79 -9.62 -9.12
N ARG A 75 -0.44 -10.22 -10.26
CA ARG A 75 0.92 -10.70 -10.51
C ARG A 75 1.92 -9.56 -10.47
N ARG A 76 1.57 -8.40 -11.01
CA ARG A 76 2.44 -7.23 -10.92
C ARG A 76 2.72 -6.85 -9.47
N ILE A 77 1.70 -6.92 -8.63
CA ILE A 77 1.85 -6.60 -7.20
C ILE A 77 2.72 -7.66 -6.53
N THR A 78 2.43 -8.94 -6.74
CA THR A 78 3.19 -10.02 -6.10
C THR A 78 4.64 -10.05 -6.58
N ASP A 79 4.87 -9.84 -7.88
CA ASP A 79 6.23 -9.79 -8.41
C ASP A 79 7.02 -8.66 -7.75
N SER A 80 6.42 -7.49 -7.62
CA SER A 80 7.05 -6.35 -6.95
C SER A 80 7.30 -6.63 -5.48
N ALA A 81 6.29 -7.13 -4.78
CA ALA A 81 6.35 -7.33 -3.33
C ALA A 81 7.34 -8.42 -2.93
N PHE A 82 7.50 -9.44 -3.76
CA PHE A 82 8.34 -10.59 -3.47
C PHE A 82 9.64 -10.64 -4.27
N GLY A 83 9.92 -9.59 -5.06
CA GLY A 83 11.15 -9.54 -5.85
C GLY A 83 11.22 -10.61 -6.92
N GLU A 84 10.10 -10.86 -7.61
CA GLU A 84 10.00 -11.87 -8.66
C GLU A 84 9.75 -11.22 -10.01
N GLY A 85 9.81 -12.01 -11.09
CA GLY A 85 9.58 -11.52 -12.44
C GLY A 85 10.55 -10.41 -12.80
N GLU A 86 10.04 -9.27 -13.26
CA GLU A 86 10.83 -8.11 -13.60
C GLU A 86 11.54 -7.49 -12.40
N HIS A 87 11.09 -7.81 -11.20
CA HIS A 87 11.66 -7.28 -9.95
C HIS A 87 12.64 -8.26 -9.30
N ALA A 88 12.94 -9.36 -9.95
CA ALA A 88 13.93 -10.31 -9.46
C ALA A 88 15.32 -9.69 -9.56
N GLU A 89 16.13 -9.87 -8.52
CA GLU A 89 17.52 -9.41 -8.50
C GLU A 89 18.47 -10.44 -9.08
#